data_51cf57e8b77051994d683a931340eb35
#
_entry.id   51cf57e8b77051994d683a931340eb35
#
_cell.length_a   1.000
_cell.length_b   1.000
_cell.length_c   1.000
_cell.angle_alpha   90.00
_cell.angle_beta   90.00
_cell.angle_gamma   90.00
#
_symmetry.space_group_name_H-M   'P 1'
#
loop_
_entity.id
_entity.type
_entity.pdbx_description
1 polymer ?
#
loop_
_entity_poly.entity_id
_entity_poly.type
_entity_poly.pdbx_seq_one_letter_code
_entity_poly.pdbx_strand_id
1 'polypeptide(L)'
;SASQIESYSTCPLCWFVSYRVKPQSIDAGFGNMEKGNFVHDVLEHLHARLPQEGMERVTPENLPRAQELLREVFDETLVEHASKRGNEGPLVPLSPVEERQVAEILPQLEGVLAYESEALAPFVPRYLEFSFNELKVEYAGWPLGGRIDRVDVDAENRAVVIDYKHRTGVEEFKLADPTVRDEESGEAAIDDPRWLPPHTQTLIYAQAMRRALDLDARAALYFSTKGGKPALRGAASAELLEEERDDGRIPGLKKGFPGEGGSMDFDALLDRVEAGIAERLRELEAGNVAAVDPASTQAAHARCSYNHEGTFVRRDV
;
A
#
# COMPACT_ATOMS: atom_id res chain seq x y z
N SER A 1 1.71 3.34 -13.50
CA SER A 1 2.02 2.82 -12.16
C SER A 1 0.79 2.22 -11.52
N ALA A 2 0.97 1.39 -10.49
CA ALA A 2 -0.12 0.75 -9.76
C ALA A 2 -1.10 1.78 -9.17
N SER A 3 -0.61 2.89 -8.63
CA SER A 3 -1.45 3.97 -8.09
C SER A 3 -2.33 4.63 -9.17
N GLN A 4 -1.81 4.78 -10.39
CA GLN A 4 -2.61 5.29 -11.52
C GLN A 4 -3.69 4.31 -11.97
N ILE A 5 -3.36 3.02 -12.01
CA ILE A 5 -4.31 1.94 -12.32
C ILE A 5 -5.43 1.92 -11.28
N GLU A 6 -5.10 1.93 -9.99
CA GLU A 6 -6.06 1.97 -8.89
C GLU A 6 -6.96 3.22 -8.98
N SER A 7 -6.37 4.40 -9.19
CA SER A 7 -7.11 5.65 -9.34
C SER A 7 -8.08 5.60 -10.53
N TYR A 8 -7.66 5.06 -11.68
CA TYR A 8 -8.53 4.89 -12.85
C TYR A 8 -9.66 3.90 -12.58
N SER A 9 -9.33 2.76 -11.98
CA SER A 9 -10.31 1.71 -11.65
C SER A 9 -11.37 2.22 -10.66
N THR A 10 -11.00 3.14 -9.77
CA THR A 10 -11.90 3.78 -8.82
C THR A 10 -12.80 4.84 -9.50
N CYS A 11 -12.19 5.76 -10.23
CA CYS A 11 -12.92 6.81 -10.95
C CYS A 11 -12.08 7.35 -12.13
N PRO A 12 -12.49 7.04 -13.40
CA PRO A 12 -11.77 7.52 -14.58
C PRO A 12 -11.63 9.04 -14.66
N LEU A 13 -12.66 9.80 -14.26
CA LEU A 13 -12.61 11.27 -14.24
C LEU A 13 -11.59 11.78 -13.20
N CYS A 14 -11.59 11.25 -11.98
CA CYS A 14 -10.62 11.64 -10.96
C CYS A 14 -9.18 11.34 -11.42
N TRP A 15 -8.96 10.17 -12.02
CA TRP A 15 -7.68 9.83 -12.63
C TRP A 15 -7.28 10.84 -13.71
N PHE A 16 -8.19 11.15 -14.66
CA PHE A 16 -7.90 12.09 -15.74
C PHE A 16 -7.48 13.45 -15.21
N VAL A 17 -8.22 13.99 -14.23
CA VAL A 17 -7.88 15.29 -13.62
C VAL A 17 -6.57 15.24 -12.87
N SER A 18 -6.34 14.22 -12.03
CA SER A 18 -5.14 14.15 -11.19
C SER A 18 -3.86 13.87 -11.98
N TYR A 19 -3.92 13.05 -13.05
CA TYR A 19 -2.73 12.59 -13.76
C TYR A 19 -2.54 13.20 -15.15
N ARG A 20 -3.58 13.77 -15.77
CA ARG A 20 -3.49 14.38 -17.10
C ARG A 20 -3.62 15.91 -17.04
N VAL A 21 -4.61 16.43 -16.33
CA VAL A 21 -4.77 17.88 -16.14
C VAL A 21 -3.74 18.40 -15.13
N LYS A 22 -3.47 17.64 -14.06
CA LYS A 22 -2.49 17.93 -13.00
C LYS A 22 -2.65 19.35 -12.44
N PRO A 23 -3.81 19.69 -11.83
CA PRO A 23 -3.97 20.95 -11.19
C PRO A 23 -2.89 21.14 -10.13
N GLN A 24 -2.14 22.23 -10.20
CA GLN A 24 -1.10 22.51 -9.21
C GLN A 24 -1.74 23.00 -7.91
N SER A 25 -1.34 22.42 -6.79
CA SER A 25 -1.61 22.97 -5.48
C SER A 25 -0.65 24.12 -5.20
N ILE A 26 -1.16 25.20 -4.59
CA ILE A 26 -0.33 26.35 -4.17
C ILE A 26 0.31 26.06 -2.80
N ASP A 27 0.21 24.84 -2.30
CA ASP A 27 0.59 24.47 -0.95
C ASP A 27 2.11 24.41 -0.75
N ALA A 28 2.55 24.91 0.41
CA ALA A 28 3.94 25.25 0.73
C ALA A 28 4.83 24.08 1.20
N GLY A 29 4.44 22.82 0.94
CA GLY A 29 5.36 21.68 1.19
C GLY A 29 5.35 21.13 2.62
N PHE A 30 4.26 21.28 3.38
CA PHE A 30 4.09 20.64 4.71
C PHE A 30 2.75 19.90 4.84
N GLY A 31 2.34 19.18 3.81
CA GLY A 31 1.10 18.41 3.78
C GLY A 31 1.27 16.95 4.24
N ASN A 32 0.18 16.20 4.09
CA ASN A 32 0.21 14.76 4.40
C ASN A 32 1.10 13.97 3.42
N MET A 33 1.25 14.47 2.19
CA MET A 33 2.09 13.83 1.18
C MET A 33 3.57 13.95 1.55
N GLU A 34 4.04 15.13 1.94
CA GLU A 34 5.43 15.37 2.34
C GLU A 34 5.79 14.59 3.61
N LYS A 35 4.87 14.53 4.58
CA LYS A 35 5.03 13.69 5.78
C LYS A 35 5.06 12.19 5.43
N GLY A 36 4.23 11.77 4.48
CA GLY A 36 4.25 10.40 3.96
C GLY A 36 5.58 10.06 3.32
N ASN A 37 6.06 10.89 2.38
CA ASN A 37 7.35 10.70 1.72
C ASN A 37 8.51 10.63 2.72
N PHE A 38 8.53 11.55 3.69
CA PHE A 38 9.54 11.54 4.75
C PHE A 38 9.54 10.24 5.55
N VAL A 39 8.36 9.73 5.91
CA VAL A 39 8.23 8.44 6.63
C VAL A 39 8.74 7.28 5.79
N HIS A 40 8.43 7.25 4.47
CA HIS A 40 8.95 6.23 3.57
C HIS A 40 10.48 6.27 3.49
N ASP A 41 11.07 7.47 3.30
CA ASP A 41 12.53 7.64 3.24
C ASP A 41 13.19 7.19 4.56
N VAL A 42 12.63 7.53 5.73
CA VAL A 42 13.15 7.07 7.03
C VAL A 42 13.10 5.55 7.16
N LEU A 43 12.00 4.91 6.79
CA LEU A 43 11.86 3.45 6.88
C LEU A 43 12.74 2.72 5.86
N GLU A 44 12.86 3.25 4.65
CA GLU A 44 13.82 2.73 3.64
C GLU A 44 15.25 2.76 4.18
N HIS A 45 15.73 3.93 4.63
CA HIS A 45 17.08 4.12 5.14
C HIS A 45 17.36 3.24 6.36
N LEU A 46 16.39 3.11 7.26
CA LEU A 46 16.50 2.23 8.41
C LEU A 46 16.70 0.78 7.99
N HIS A 47 15.76 0.24 7.19
CA HIS A 47 15.84 -1.17 6.77
C HIS A 47 17.08 -1.46 5.91
N ALA A 48 17.55 -0.50 5.12
CA ALA A 48 18.81 -0.63 4.37
C ALA A 48 20.05 -0.66 5.29
N ARG A 49 19.98 -0.04 6.48
CA ARG A 49 21.08 0.03 7.44
C ARG A 49 21.12 -1.15 8.43
N LEU A 50 19.97 -1.78 8.73
CA LEU A 50 19.89 -2.92 9.66
C LEU A 50 20.90 -4.03 9.36
N PRO A 51 21.10 -4.52 8.11
CA PRO A 51 22.08 -5.56 7.82
C PRO A 51 23.52 -5.15 8.10
N GLN A 52 23.85 -3.85 7.99
CA GLN A 52 25.19 -3.31 8.28
C GLN A 52 25.51 -3.36 9.78
N GLU A 53 24.46 -3.36 10.62
CA GLU A 53 24.53 -3.52 12.08
C GLU A 53 24.37 -4.99 12.52
N GLY A 54 24.36 -5.93 11.56
CA GLY A 54 24.19 -7.36 11.84
C GLY A 54 22.75 -7.78 12.18
N MET A 55 21.76 -6.97 11.83
CA MET A 55 20.35 -7.23 12.03
C MET A 55 19.66 -7.47 10.67
N GLU A 56 19.26 -8.68 10.38
CA GLU A 56 18.52 -8.97 9.13
C GLU A 56 17.08 -8.42 9.17
N ARG A 57 16.48 -8.39 10.37
CA ARG A 57 15.14 -7.85 10.66
C ARG A 57 15.09 -7.33 12.10
N VAL A 58 14.06 -6.56 12.40
CA VAL A 58 13.77 -6.17 13.80
C VAL A 58 13.17 -7.36 14.54
N THR A 59 13.68 -7.64 15.73
CA THR A 59 13.20 -8.70 16.64
C THR A 59 13.06 -8.11 18.04
N PRO A 60 12.33 -8.77 18.99
CA PRO A 60 12.24 -8.28 20.36
C PRO A 60 13.63 -8.08 21.03
N GLU A 61 14.60 -8.94 20.68
CA GLU A 61 15.94 -8.94 21.27
C GLU A 61 16.76 -7.73 20.78
N ASN A 62 16.64 -7.36 19.49
CA ASN A 62 17.42 -6.26 18.91
C ASN A 62 16.64 -4.93 18.86
N LEU A 63 15.36 -4.91 19.23
CA LEU A 63 14.50 -3.73 19.20
C LEU A 63 15.14 -2.48 19.83
N PRO A 64 15.80 -2.54 21.01
CA PRO A 64 16.42 -1.34 21.59
C PRO A 64 17.48 -0.74 20.66
N ARG A 65 18.32 -1.57 20.02
CA ARG A 65 19.34 -1.08 19.07
C ARG A 65 18.72 -0.56 17.78
N ALA A 66 17.67 -1.23 17.27
CA ALA A 66 16.93 -0.77 16.10
C ALA A 66 16.26 0.60 16.35
N GLN A 67 15.76 0.86 17.55
CA GLN A 67 15.20 2.17 17.91
C GLN A 67 16.27 3.26 18.06
N GLU A 68 17.49 2.93 18.55
CA GLU A 68 18.60 3.88 18.51
C GLU A 68 18.96 4.25 17.07
N LEU A 69 19.09 3.24 16.21
CA LEU A 69 19.37 3.43 14.79
C LEU A 69 18.27 4.24 14.08
N LEU A 70 17.01 4.00 14.42
CA LEU A 70 15.88 4.79 13.90
C LEU A 70 16.05 6.28 14.21
N ARG A 71 16.47 6.65 15.42
CA ARG A 71 16.68 8.05 15.81
C ARG A 71 17.81 8.69 14.98
N GLU A 72 18.92 7.96 14.80
CA GLU A 72 20.03 8.40 13.97
C GLU A 72 19.55 8.66 12.53
N VAL A 73 18.88 7.67 11.93
CA VAL A 73 18.33 7.74 10.56
C VAL A 73 17.29 8.85 10.41
N PHE A 74 16.43 9.02 11.40
CA PHE A 74 15.40 10.07 11.40
C PHE A 74 16.03 11.46 11.31
N ASP A 75 17.04 11.74 12.13
CA ASP A 75 17.73 13.03 12.14
C ASP A 75 18.51 13.26 10.83
N GLU A 76 19.18 12.24 10.31
CA GLU A 76 19.90 12.30 9.03
C GLU A 76 18.94 12.57 7.87
N THR A 77 17.79 11.87 7.80
CA THR A 77 16.78 12.05 6.76
C THR A 77 16.12 13.44 6.87
N LEU A 78 15.94 13.97 8.08
CA LEU A 78 15.41 15.32 8.26
C LEU A 78 16.37 16.38 7.69
N VAL A 79 17.67 16.22 7.90
CA VAL A 79 18.71 17.09 7.31
C VAL A 79 18.71 16.96 5.78
N GLU A 80 18.57 15.76 5.26
CA GLU A 80 18.46 15.53 3.81
C GLU A 80 17.25 16.26 3.22
N HIS A 81 16.07 16.11 3.83
CA HIS A 81 14.84 16.77 3.40
C HIS A 81 14.97 18.30 3.40
N ALA A 82 15.68 18.87 4.35
CA ALA A 82 15.96 20.32 4.38
C ALA A 82 16.80 20.79 3.17
N SER A 83 17.52 19.88 2.51
CA SER A 83 18.32 20.15 1.31
C SER A 83 17.58 19.93 -0.01
N LYS A 84 16.49 19.13 -0.02
CA LYS A 84 15.67 18.85 -1.20
C LYS A 84 15.08 20.14 -1.80
N ARG A 85 14.83 20.15 -3.09
CA ARG A 85 14.30 21.31 -3.82
C ARG A 85 13.10 20.93 -4.70
N GLY A 86 12.12 21.83 -4.75
CA GLY A 86 11.03 21.78 -5.73
C GLY A 86 10.23 20.47 -5.71
N ASN A 87 10.24 19.74 -6.83
CA ASN A 87 9.42 18.54 -7.04
C ASN A 87 9.88 17.28 -6.27
N GLU A 88 10.96 17.36 -5.51
CA GLU A 88 11.44 16.25 -4.68
C GLU A 88 10.63 16.07 -3.39
N GLY A 89 9.64 16.93 -3.16
CA GLY A 89 8.71 16.84 -2.04
C GLY A 89 9.38 17.00 -0.67
N PRO A 90 10.14 18.10 -0.45
CA PRO A 90 10.84 18.31 0.81
C PRO A 90 9.85 18.46 1.97
N LEU A 91 10.15 17.85 3.10
CA LEU A 91 9.47 18.13 4.37
C LEU A 91 10.28 19.22 5.11
N VAL A 92 9.81 20.45 5.05
CA VAL A 92 10.49 21.58 5.70
C VAL A 92 9.50 22.28 6.62
N PRO A 93 9.57 22.05 7.95
CA PRO A 93 8.73 22.78 8.89
C PRO A 93 9.11 24.26 8.90
N LEU A 94 8.11 25.15 8.77
CA LEU A 94 8.28 26.59 8.74
C LEU A 94 7.82 27.28 10.02
N SER A 95 7.35 26.51 11.00
CA SER A 95 6.83 27.04 12.26
C SER A 95 7.13 26.10 13.43
N PRO A 96 7.17 26.59 14.67
CA PRO A 96 7.33 25.74 15.85
C PRO A 96 6.21 24.70 16.05
N VAL A 97 5.05 24.92 15.44
CA VAL A 97 3.94 23.95 15.45
C VAL A 97 4.26 22.79 14.51
N GLU A 98 4.76 23.10 13.32
CA GLU A 98 5.16 22.08 12.32
C GLU A 98 6.37 21.28 12.78
N GLU A 99 7.36 21.95 13.43
CA GLU A 99 8.50 21.25 14.05
C GLU A 99 8.04 20.21 15.08
N ARG A 100 7.05 20.55 15.92
CA ARG A 100 6.46 19.59 16.86
C ARG A 100 5.74 18.45 16.16
N GLN A 101 5.01 18.73 15.06
CA GLN A 101 4.36 17.69 14.28
C GLN A 101 5.36 16.73 13.63
N VAL A 102 6.52 17.21 13.20
CA VAL A 102 7.60 16.34 12.72
C VAL A 102 8.17 15.51 13.86
N ALA A 103 8.44 16.13 15.02
CA ALA A 103 8.94 15.40 16.18
C ALA A 103 7.99 14.29 16.68
N GLU A 104 6.66 14.47 16.48
CA GLU A 104 5.66 13.45 16.79
C GLU A 104 5.70 12.21 15.87
N ILE A 105 6.36 12.28 14.72
CA ILE A 105 6.53 11.14 13.81
C ILE A 105 7.46 10.09 14.42
N LEU A 106 8.53 10.50 15.08
CA LEU A 106 9.52 9.57 15.64
C LEU A 106 8.93 8.55 16.62
N PRO A 107 8.18 8.94 17.67
CA PRO A 107 7.56 7.96 18.56
C PRO A 107 6.52 7.07 17.87
N GLN A 108 5.90 7.54 16.77
CA GLN A 108 5.01 6.69 15.97
C GLN A 108 5.81 5.60 15.25
N LEU A 109 6.97 5.93 14.68
CA LEU A 109 7.86 4.97 14.03
C LEU A 109 8.52 4.01 15.04
N GLU A 110 8.84 4.46 16.26
CA GLU A 110 9.26 3.56 17.34
C GLU A 110 8.17 2.51 17.65
N GLY A 111 6.90 2.92 17.64
CA GLY A 111 5.75 2.02 17.75
C GLY A 111 5.63 1.05 16.57
N VAL A 112 5.93 1.51 15.34
CA VAL A 112 5.98 0.65 14.15
C VAL A 112 7.04 -0.43 14.31
N LEU A 113 8.25 -0.10 14.76
CA LEU A 113 9.31 -1.07 15.00
C LEU A 113 8.95 -2.07 16.10
N ALA A 114 8.32 -1.61 17.19
CA ALA A 114 7.86 -2.50 18.25
C ALA A 114 6.81 -3.50 17.73
N TYR A 115 5.87 -3.05 16.89
CA TYR A 115 4.92 -3.94 16.23
C TYR A 115 5.60 -4.92 15.28
N GLU A 116 6.55 -4.43 14.46
CA GLU A 116 7.28 -5.21 13.48
C GLU A 116 8.15 -6.29 14.14
N SER A 117 8.72 -6.01 15.31
CA SER A 117 9.57 -6.96 16.03
C SER A 117 8.86 -8.29 16.36
N GLU A 118 7.54 -8.22 16.54
CA GLU A 118 6.66 -9.36 16.82
C GLU A 118 5.93 -9.89 15.59
N ALA A 119 5.90 -9.08 14.50
CA ALA A 119 5.18 -9.40 13.28
C ALA A 119 6.12 -9.89 12.17
N LEU A 120 5.55 -10.57 11.17
CA LEU A 120 6.21 -10.96 9.92
C LEU A 120 7.45 -11.88 10.06
N ALA A 121 7.68 -12.50 11.22
CA ALA A 121 8.68 -13.57 11.29
C ALA A 121 8.16 -14.81 10.52
N PRO A 122 8.97 -15.53 9.72
CA PRO A 122 10.42 -15.42 9.55
C PRO A 122 10.87 -14.51 8.40
N PHE A 123 9.98 -13.70 7.85
CA PHE A 123 10.28 -12.86 6.70
C PHE A 123 11.32 -11.78 7.01
N VAL A 124 12.18 -11.51 6.04
CA VAL A 124 13.28 -10.53 6.12
C VAL A 124 13.12 -9.49 5.01
N PRO A 125 13.24 -8.18 5.30
CA PRO A 125 13.23 -7.14 4.27
C PRO A 125 14.31 -7.40 3.22
N ARG A 126 13.90 -7.67 1.98
CA ARG A 126 14.80 -8.02 0.89
C ARG A 126 14.87 -6.98 -0.20
N TYR A 127 13.74 -6.38 -0.53
CA TYR A 127 13.64 -5.33 -1.56
C TYR A 127 12.98 -4.11 -0.92
N LEU A 128 13.68 -2.97 -1.01
CA LEU A 128 13.27 -1.68 -0.48
C LEU A 128 13.18 -0.70 -1.63
N GLU A 129 12.11 0.09 -1.70
CA GLU A 129 11.87 1.07 -2.76
C GLU A 129 12.18 0.52 -4.16
N PHE A 130 11.78 -0.74 -4.38
CA PHE A 130 12.14 -1.51 -5.58
C PHE A 130 11.41 -0.99 -6.81
N SER A 131 12.18 -0.53 -7.82
CA SER A 131 11.66 0.06 -9.05
C SER A 131 11.43 -0.97 -10.16
N PHE A 132 10.23 -0.97 -10.76
CA PHE A 132 9.92 -1.76 -11.95
C PHE A 132 10.39 -1.12 -13.26
N ASN A 133 10.84 0.11 -13.26
CA ASN A 133 11.15 0.86 -14.47
C ASN A 133 12.24 0.21 -15.34
N GLU A 134 13.15 -0.54 -14.71
CA GLU A 134 14.26 -1.21 -15.40
C GLU A 134 13.94 -2.65 -15.82
N LEU A 135 12.96 -3.28 -15.17
CA LEU A 135 12.67 -4.71 -15.36
C LEU A 135 11.72 -5.03 -16.53
N LYS A 136 11.13 -4.00 -17.14
CA LYS A 136 10.15 -4.18 -18.25
C LYS A 136 9.03 -5.17 -17.91
N VAL A 137 8.54 -5.11 -16.66
CA VAL A 137 7.43 -5.96 -16.24
C VAL A 137 6.15 -5.51 -16.91
N GLU A 138 5.39 -6.47 -17.44
CA GLU A 138 4.05 -6.23 -17.95
C GLU A 138 3.00 -6.67 -16.93
N TYR A 139 1.96 -5.87 -16.79
CA TYR A 139 0.78 -6.17 -15.99
C TYR A 139 -0.47 -5.81 -16.79
N ALA A 140 -1.40 -6.75 -16.89
CA ALA A 140 -2.63 -6.58 -17.66
C ALA A 140 -2.38 -6.14 -19.13
N GLY A 141 -1.27 -6.59 -19.74
CA GLY A 141 -0.87 -6.24 -21.11
C GLY A 141 -0.19 -4.88 -21.28
N TRP A 142 0.08 -4.17 -20.16
CA TRP A 142 0.73 -2.86 -20.20
C TRP A 142 2.04 -2.85 -19.40
N PRO A 143 3.04 -2.05 -19.83
CA PRO A 143 4.26 -1.88 -19.04
C PRO A 143 3.94 -1.31 -17.64
N LEU A 144 4.38 -2.00 -16.60
CA LEU A 144 4.24 -1.57 -15.23
C LEU A 144 5.45 -0.72 -14.83
N GLY A 145 5.21 0.54 -14.49
CA GLY A 145 6.18 1.40 -13.83
C GLY A 145 5.73 1.67 -12.39
N GLY A 146 6.66 2.17 -11.60
CA GLY A 146 6.44 2.50 -10.19
C GLY A 146 7.42 1.80 -9.28
N ARG A 147 7.19 1.91 -7.99
CA ARG A 147 8.09 1.45 -6.95
C ARG A 147 7.28 0.77 -5.86
N ILE A 148 7.82 -0.32 -5.32
CA ILE A 148 7.28 -1.01 -4.14
C ILE A 148 8.07 -0.52 -2.94
N ASP A 149 7.39 -0.17 -1.86
CA ASP A 149 8.04 0.32 -0.66
C ASP A 149 8.90 -0.77 -0.01
N ARG A 150 8.33 -1.98 0.17
CA ARG A 150 9.04 -3.09 0.80
C ARG A 150 8.51 -4.45 0.36
N VAL A 151 9.43 -5.39 0.16
CA VAL A 151 9.10 -6.83 0.02
C VAL A 151 9.98 -7.63 0.97
N ASP A 152 9.34 -8.37 1.84
CA ASP A 152 10.00 -9.30 2.75
C ASP A 152 9.95 -10.71 2.18
N VAL A 153 11.03 -11.45 2.33
CA VAL A 153 11.17 -12.81 1.76
C VAL A 153 11.71 -13.74 2.84
N ASP A 154 11.21 -14.94 2.90
CA ASP A 154 11.70 -16.00 3.80
C ASP A 154 12.66 -16.98 3.09
N ALA A 155 13.10 -17.99 3.83
CA ALA A 155 14.04 -19.00 3.33
C ALA A 155 13.46 -19.90 2.22
N GLU A 156 12.13 -20.03 2.16
CA GLU A 156 11.38 -20.80 1.16
C GLU A 156 11.03 -19.97 -0.09
N ASN A 157 11.57 -18.76 -0.22
CA ASN A 157 11.27 -17.82 -1.31
C ASN A 157 9.83 -17.31 -1.33
N ARG A 158 9.10 -17.45 -0.21
CA ARG A 158 7.78 -16.85 -0.05
C ARG A 158 7.94 -15.35 0.21
N ALA A 159 7.04 -14.54 -0.34
CA ALA A 159 7.14 -13.10 -0.28
C ALA A 159 5.89 -12.45 0.31
N VAL A 160 6.12 -11.41 1.10
CA VAL A 160 5.11 -10.49 1.63
C VAL A 160 5.39 -9.10 1.06
N VAL A 161 4.44 -8.58 0.29
CA VAL A 161 4.50 -7.21 -0.26
C VAL A 161 3.88 -6.25 0.72
N ILE A 162 4.57 -5.17 1.05
CA ILE A 162 4.15 -4.17 2.03
C ILE A 162 4.20 -2.77 1.40
N ASP A 163 3.12 -2.02 1.57
CA ASP A 163 3.00 -0.62 1.20
C ASP A 163 2.69 0.20 2.46
N TYR A 164 3.52 1.18 2.77
CA TYR A 164 3.36 2.03 3.94
C TYR A 164 2.29 3.10 3.71
N LYS A 165 1.43 3.30 4.70
CA LYS A 165 0.44 4.37 4.68
C LYS A 165 0.56 5.23 5.94
N HIS A 166 1.10 6.45 5.79
CA HIS A 166 1.21 7.39 6.91
C HIS A 166 -0.15 8.03 7.25
N ARG A 167 -1.07 7.17 7.74
CA ARG A 167 -2.42 7.55 8.15
C ARG A 167 -2.88 6.74 9.36
N THR A 168 -3.82 7.27 10.10
CA THR A 168 -4.50 6.53 11.16
C THR A 168 -5.58 5.64 10.55
N GLY A 169 -5.60 4.38 10.96
CA GLY A 169 -6.59 3.41 10.51
C GLY A 169 -6.31 2.88 9.11
N VAL A 170 -6.36 1.57 8.99
CA VAL A 170 -6.19 0.81 7.74
C VAL A 170 -7.31 -0.20 7.57
N GLU A 171 -8.44 0.00 8.26
CA GLU A 171 -9.58 -0.93 8.22
C GLU A 171 -10.20 -1.00 6.82
N GLU A 172 -10.13 0.09 6.05
CA GLU A 172 -10.59 0.12 4.67
C GLU A 172 -9.78 -0.77 3.71
N PHE A 173 -8.54 -1.13 4.10
CA PHE A 173 -7.69 -2.03 3.33
C PHE A 173 -7.96 -3.51 3.63
N LYS A 174 -8.88 -3.84 4.53
CA LYS A 174 -9.31 -5.21 4.72
C LYS A 174 -9.94 -5.73 3.44
N LEU A 175 -9.49 -6.90 3.02
CA LEU A 175 -10.07 -7.59 1.90
C LEU A 175 -10.67 -8.92 2.39
N ALA A 176 -11.94 -9.10 2.09
CA ALA A 176 -12.65 -10.36 2.30
C ALA A 176 -12.63 -11.18 1.01
N ASP A 177 -12.70 -12.48 1.13
CA ASP A 177 -12.86 -13.37 -0.03
C ASP A 177 -14.18 -13.06 -0.75
N PRO A 178 -14.14 -12.60 -2.01
CA PRO A 178 -15.33 -12.16 -2.74
C PRO A 178 -16.24 -13.31 -3.17
N THR A 179 -15.83 -14.55 -2.97
CA THR A 179 -16.65 -15.74 -3.26
C THR A 179 -17.53 -16.16 -2.08
N VAL A 180 -17.29 -15.61 -0.89
CA VAL A 180 -18.13 -15.82 0.28
C VAL A 180 -19.49 -15.16 0.04
N ARG A 181 -20.56 -15.96 0.18
CA ARG A 181 -21.91 -15.47 -0.01
C ARG A 181 -22.44 -14.77 1.23
N ASP A 182 -23.10 -13.66 1.02
CA ASP A 182 -23.83 -12.98 2.07
C ASP A 182 -25.01 -13.83 2.57
N GLU A 183 -25.20 -13.93 3.88
CA GLU A 183 -26.20 -14.81 4.48
C GLU A 183 -27.66 -14.38 4.19
N GLU A 184 -27.88 -13.06 3.99
CA GLU A 184 -29.22 -12.51 3.78
C GLU A 184 -29.60 -12.49 2.30
N SER A 185 -28.70 -12.00 1.42
CA SER A 185 -28.96 -11.89 -0.01
C SER A 185 -28.64 -13.17 -0.79
N GLY A 186 -27.76 -14.01 -0.29
CA GLY A 186 -27.23 -15.18 -0.99
C GLY A 186 -26.27 -14.84 -2.15
N GLU A 187 -25.95 -13.56 -2.34
CA GLU A 187 -25.04 -13.07 -3.38
C GLU A 187 -23.60 -13.06 -2.90
N ALA A 188 -22.65 -13.24 -3.82
CA ALA A 188 -21.23 -13.06 -3.57
C ALA A 188 -20.72 -11.82 -4.35
N ALA A 189 -19.76 -11.09 -3.79
CA ALA A 189 -19.23 -9.92 -4.46
C ALA A 189 -18.65 -10.24 -5.84
N ILE A 190 -18.12 -11.45 -6.03
CA ILE A 190 -17.57 -11.93 -7.32
C ILE A 190 -18.64 -12.17 -8.38
N ASP A 191 -19.93 -12.26 -8.02
CA ASP A 191 -21.03 -12.41 -8.95
C ASP A 191 -21.19 -11.15 -9.82
N ASP A 192 -20.68 -9.99 -9.37
CA ASP A 192 -20.50 -8.81 -10.24
C ASP A 192 -19.29 -9.04 -11.16
N PRO A 193 -19.49 -9.14 -12.49
CA PRO A 193 -18.39 -9.35 -13.43
C PRO A 193 -17.38 -8.19 -13.42
N ARG A 194 -17.77 -7.01 -12.94
CA ARG A 194 -16.93 -5.82 -12.82
C ARG A 194 -16.25 -5.71 -11.45
N TRP A 195 -16.42 -6.69 -10.57
CA TRP A 195 -15.84 -6.64 -9.24
C TRP A 195 -14.31 -6.47 -9.28
N LEU A 196 -13.84 -5.50 -8.51
CA LEU A 196 -12.45 -5.28 -8.13
C LEU A 196 -12.43 -4.85 -6.66
N PRO A 197 -11.40 -5.22 -5.90
CA PRO A 197 -11.23 -4.69 -4.56
C PRO A 197 -11.00 -3.16 -4.62
N PRO A 198 -11.38 -2.43 -3.58
CA PRO A 198 -11.24 -0.97 -3.54
C PRO A 198 -9.78 -0.51 -3.57
N HIS A 199 -8.87 -1.34 -3.07
CA HIS A 199 -7.43 -1.10 -3.02
C HIS A 199 -6.70 -2.25 -3.70
N THR A 200 -6.02 -1.97 -4.82
CA THR A 200 -5.39 -2.97 -5.69
C THR A 200 -3.86 -2.85 -5.73
N GLN A 201 -3.29 -1.79 -5.21
CA GLN A 201 -1.87 -1.45 -5.38
C GLN A 201 -0.94 -2.58 -4.94
N THR A 202 -1.12 -3.11 -3.72
CA THR A 202 -0.29 -4.21 -3.20
C THR A 202 -0.49 -5.53 -3.95
N LEU A 203 -1.71 -5.81 -4.43
CA LEU A 203 -2.02 -6.99 -5.24
C LEU A 203 -1.35 -6.92 -6.62
N ILE A 204 -1.36 -5.72 -7.26
CA ILE A 204 -0.64 -5.47 -8.51
C ILE A 204 0.85 -5.76 -8.31
N TYR A 205 1.43 -5.25 -7.22
CA TYR A 205 2.83 -5.46 -6.91
C TYR A 205 3.15 -6.93 -6.60
N ALA A 206 2.29 -7.63 -5.85
CA ALA A 206 2.47 -9.04 -5.57
C ALA A 206 2.53 -9.87 -6.88
N GLN A 207 1.60 -9.64 -7.81
CA GLN A 207 1.61 -10.31 -9.12
C GLN A 207 2.85 -9.94 -9.94
N ALA A 208 3.26 -8.68 -9.91
CA ALA A 208 4.45 -8.22 -10.62
C ALA A 208 5.75 -8.85 -10.08
N MET A 209 5.88 -8.99 -8.77
CA MET A 209 7.03 -9.63 -8.13
C MET A 209 7.12 -11.12 -8.45
N ARG A 210 6.00 -11.83 -8.51
CA ARG A 210 5.97 -13.23 -8.98
C ARG A 210 6.57 -13.39 -10.36
N ARG A 211 6.26 -12.47 -11.27
CA ARG A 211 6.75 -12.52 -12.66
C ARG A 211 8.18 -12.02 -12.84
N ALA A 212 8.52 -10.94 -12.13
CA ALA A 212 9.82 -10.29 -12.30
C ALA A 212 10.96 -11.03 -11.61
N LEU A 213 10.71 -11.62 -10.43
CA LEU A 213 11.73 -12.17 -9.56
C LEU A 213 11.47 -13.63 -9.18
N ASP A 214 10.45 -14.26 -9.77
CA ASP A 214 10.08 -15.65 -9.48
C ASP A 214 9.85 -15.90 -7.98
N LEU A 215 9.26 -14.89 -7.28
CA LEU A 215 8.92 -14.98 -5.87
C LEU A 215 7.54 -15.61 -5.68
N ASP A 216 7.40 -16.43 -4.66
CA ASP A 216 6.12 -16.99 -4.24
C ASP A 216 5.38 -15.98 -3.35
N ALA A 217 4.63 -15.05 -3.95
CA ALA A 217 3.90 -14.03 -3.21
C ALA A 217 2.75 -14.66 -2.41
N ARG A 218 2.76 -14.50 -1.08
CA ARG A 218 1.79 -15.07 -0.15
C ARG A 218 0.97 -14.03 0.60
N ALA A 219 1.39 -12.75 0.60
CA ALA A 219 0.61 -11.67 1.15
C ALA A 219 0.86 -10.34 0.44
N ALA A 220 -0.16 -9.49 0.45
CA ALA A 220 -0.16 -8.14 -0.12
C ALA A 220 -0.81 -7.21 0.91
N LEU A 221 0.00 -6.41 1.61
CA LEU A 221 -0.36 -5.74 2.85
C LEU A 221 -0.15 -4.23 2.77
N TYR A 222 -1.00 -3.51 3.46
CA TYR A 222 -0.83 -2.10 3.81
C TYR A 222 -0.46 -1.98 5.27
N PHE A 223 0.56 -1.19 5.56
CA PHE A 223 1.05 -0.98 6.91
C PHE A 223 0.83 0.47 7.35
N SER A 224 -0.01 0.67 8.38
CA SER A 224 -0.27 2.00 8.93
C SER A 224 0.90 2.43 9.82
N THR A 225 1.46 3.62 9.55
CA THR A 225 2.61 4.16 10.29
C THR A 225 2.26 5.38 11.14
N LYS A 226 1.01 5.85 11.12
CA LYS A 226 0.56 7.03 11.88
C LYS A 226 -0.32 6.64 13.06
N GLY A 227 -0.07 7.29 14.19
CA GLY A 227 -0.83 7.06 15.42
C GLY A 227 -0.19 5.98 16.30
N GLY A 228 -0.74 5.78 17.49
CA GLY A 228 -0.16 4.88 18.51
C GLY A 228 -0.50 3.39 18.35
N LYS A 229 -1.13 2.99 17.25
CA LYS A 229 -1.52 1.59 16.99
C LYS A 229 -1.23 1.22 15.53
N PRO A 230 0.01 0.85 15.22
CA PRO A 230 0.36 0.30 13.91
C PRO A 230 -0.47 -0.94 13.60
N ALA A 231 -0.79 -1.16 12.33
CA ALA A 231 -1.57 -2.32 11.92
C ALA A 231 -1.24 -2.71 10.48
N LEU A 232 -1.22 -4.01 10.21
CA LEU A 232 -1.18 -4.60 8.88
C LEU A 232 -2.58 -5.00 8.45
N ARG A 233 -2.96 -4.67 7.22
CA ARG A 233 -4.23 -5.06 6.58
C ARG A 233 -4.00 -5.35 5.11
N GLY A 234 -4.84 -6.15 4.51
CA GLY A 234 -4.76 -6.53 3.11
C GLY A 234 -5.25 -7.94 2.88
N ALA A 235 -4.59 -8.67 1.98
CA ALA A 235 -4.86 -10.05 1.65
C ALA A 235 -3.63 -10.93 1.91
N ALA A 236 -3.85 -12.16 2.39
CA ALA A 236 -2.81 -13.17 2.55
C ALA A 236 -3.37 -14.55 2.22
N SER A 237 -2.51 -15.51 1.86
CA SER A 237 -2.91 -16.90 1.71
C SER A 237 -3.37 -17.48 3.06
N ALA A 238 -4.36 -18.36 3.03
CA ALA A 238 -4.84 -19.03 4.23
C ALA A 238 -3.75 -19.93 4.84
N GLU A 239 -2.96 -20.58 3.99
CA GLU A 239 -1.83 -21.41 4.42
C GLU A 239 -0.83 -20.61 5.27
N LEU A 240 -0.43 -19.43 4.80
CA LEU A 240 0.49 -18.56 5.53
C LEU A 240 -0.07 -18.22 6.92
N LEU A 241 -1.35 -17.89 7.01
CA LEU A 241 -1.98 -17.52 8.27
C LEU A 241 -2.18 -18.73 9.21
N GLU A 242 -2.32 -19.93 8.68
CA GLU A 242 -2.43 -21.17 9.48
C GLU A 242 -1.08 -21.58 10.07
N GLU A 243 -0.02 -21.52 9.27
CA GLU A 243 1.35 -21.77 9.72
C GLU A 243 1.80 -20.77 10.79
N GLU A 244 1.36 -19.51 10.66
CA GLU A 244 1.74 -18.42 11.53
C GLU A 244 0.79 -18.22 12.74
N ARG A 245 -0.31 -19.00 12.81
CA ARG A 245 -1.37 -18.80 13.82
C ARG A 245 -0.89 -19.00 15.26
N ASP A 246 0.02 -19.93 15.48
CA ASP A 246 0.54 -20.25 16.82
C ASP A 246 1.45 -19.15 17.39
N ASP A 247 2.08 -18.37 16.51
CA ASP A 247 3.04 -17.33 16.89
C ASP A 247 2.49 -15.89 16.71
N GLY A 248 1.29 -15.73 16.16
CA GLY A 248 0.67 -14.41 15.96
C GLY A 248 1.41 -13.49 14.99
N ARG A 249 2.15 -14.04 14.06
CA ARG A 249 3.16 -13.35 13.21
C ARG A 249 2.61 -12.33 12.22
N ILE A 250 1.31 -12.34 11.91
CA ILE A 250 0.62 -11.24 11.21
C ILE A 250 -0.56 -10.77 12.06
N PRO A 251 -0.32 -10.00 13.14
CA PRO A 251 -1.35 -9.57 14.04
C PRO A 251 -2.44 -8.77 13.31
N GLY A 252 -3.69 -9.18 13.52
CA GLY A 252 -4.83 -8.48 12.93
C GLY A 252 -5.30 -9.00 11.57
N LEU A 253 -4.59 -9.89 10.89
CA LEU A 253 -5.12 -10.69 9.80
C LEU A 253 -5.69 -12.00 10.39
N LYS A 254 -7.02 -12.10 10.37
CA LYS A 254 -7.72 -13.26 10.94
C LYS A 254 -8.23 -14.23 9.88
N LYS A 255 -8.31 -13.82 8.64
CA LYS A 255 -8.85 -14.57 7.51
C LYS A 255 -7.95 -14.41 6.31
N GLY A 256 -7.57 -15.52 5.70
CA GLY A 256 -6.78 -15.57 4.47
C GLY A 256 -7.64 -15.98 3.26
N PHE A 257 -6.98 -16.25 2.14
CA PHE A 257 -7.57 -16.74 0.91
C PHE A 257 -7.16 -18.21 0.69
N PRO A 258 -8.14 -19.14 0.54
CA PRO A 258 -9.58 -18.91 0.60
C PRO A 258 -10.06 -18.53 2.01
N GLY A 259 -11.10 -17.70 2.05
CA GLY A 259 -11.82 -17.38 3.28
C GLY A 259 -12.72 -18.52 3.73
N GLU A 260 -13.19 -18.48 4.98
CA GLU A 260 -14.14 -19.47 5.48
C GLU A 260 -15.44 -19.44 4.66
N GLY A 261 -15.77 -20.58 4.05
CA GLY A 261 -16.90 -20.70 3.13
C GLY A 261 -16.64 -20.13 1.72
N GLY A 262 -15.45 -19.60 1.46
CA GLY A 262 -15.01 -19.16 0.16
C GLY A 262 -14.25 -20.22 -0.62
N SER A 263 -13.93 -19.90 -1.88
CA SER A 263 -13.25 -20.82 -2.80
C SER A 263 -12.09 -20.20 -3.56
N MET A 264 -11.82 -18.91 -3.35
CA MET A 264 -10.76 -18.18 -4.04
C MET A 264 -9.48 -18.21 -3.21
N ASP A 265 -8.47 -18.92 -3.68
CA ASP A 265 -7.13 -18.85 -3.10
C ASP A 265 -6.44 -17.52 -3.45
N PHE A 266 -5.27 -17.29 -2.84
CA PHE A 266 -4.55 -16.03 -3.03
C PHE A 266 -4.06 -15.84 -4.48
N ASP A 267 -3.66 -16.90 -5.15
CA ASP A 267 -3.22 -16.87 -6.54
C ASP A 267 -4.38 -16.53 -7.49
N ALA A 268 -5.52 -17.17 -7.28
CA ALA A 268 -6.75 -16.89 -8.03
C ALA A 268 -7.23 -15.44 -7.80
N LEU A 269 -7.04 -14.89 -6.58
CA LEU A 269 -7.30 -13.49 -6.31
C LEU A 269 -6.43 -12.57 -7.17
N LEU A 270 -5.12 -12.83 -7.23
CA LEU A 270 -4.19 -12.02 -8.02
C LEU A 270 -4.57 -12.06 -9.51
N ASP A 271 -4.86 -13.24 -10.04
CA ASP A 271 -5.26 -13.42 -11.44
C ASP A 271 -6.62 -12.74 -11.75
N ARG A 272 -7.58 -12.85 -10.83
CA ARG A 272 -8.90 -12.20 -10.99
C ARG A 272 -8.79 -10.69 -10.99
N VAL A 273 -7.97 -10.13 -10.11
CA VAL A 273 -7.73 -8.68 -10.05
C VAL A 273 -7.05 -8.20 -11.33
N GLU A 274 -6.05 -8.91 -11.82
CA GLU A 274 -5.39 -8.55 -13.08
C GLU A 274 -6.34 -8.62 -14.28
N ALA A 275 -7.19 -9.64 -14.38
CA ALA A 275 -8.18 -9.74 -15.44
C ALA A 275 -9.17 -8.58 -15.41
N GLY A 276 -9.66 -8.19 -14.22
CA GLY A 276 -10.54 -7.04 -14.04
C GLY A 276 -9.86 -5.71 -14.41
N ILE A 277 -8.58 -5.56 -14.05
CA ILE A 277 -7.81 -4.37 -14.42
C ILE A 277 -7.56 -4.32 -15.93
N ALA A 278 -7.30 -5.45 -16.59
CA ALA A 278 -7.13 -5.51 -18.05
C ALA A 278 -8.40 -5.01 -18.75
N GLU A 279 -9.58 -5.32 -18.24
CA GLU A 279 -10.83 -4.80 -18.78
C GLU A 279 -10.95 -3.28 -18.62
N ARG A 280 -10.60 -2.75 -17.43
CA ARG A 280 -10.56 -1.30 -17.20
C ARG A 280 -9.58 -0.57 -18.10
N LEU A 281 -8.41 -1.15 -18.34
CA LEU A 281 -7.42 -0.55 -19.24
C LEU A 281 -7.88 -0.54 -20.70
N ARG A 282 -8.66 -1.54 -21.14
CA ARG A 282 -9.33 -1.51 -22.45
C ARG A 282 -10.40 -0.40 -22.55
N GLU A 283 -11.15 -0.13 -21.46
CA GLU A 283 -12.05 1.01 -21.40
C GLU A 283 -11.29 2.34 -21.54
N LEU A 284 -10.11 2.45 -20.89
CA LEU A 284 -9.24 3.64 -21.02
C LEU A 284 -8.74 3.81 -22.47
N GLU A 285 -8.31 2.74 -23.13
CA GLU A 285 -7.90 2.76 -24.55
C GLU A 285 -9.05 3.23 -25.46
N ALA A 286 -10.29 2.85 -25.12
CA ALA A 286 -11.47 3.32 -25.81
C ALA A 286 -11.87 4.78 -25.47
N GLY A 287 -11.07 5.46 -24.61
CA GLY A 287 -11.25 6.86 -24.26
C GLY A 287 -12.26 7.11 -23.14
N ASN A 288 -12.62 6.10 -22.34
CA ASN A 288 -13.51 6.28 -21.21
C ASN A 288 -12.83 7.05 -20.08
N VAL A 289 -13.23 8.29 -19.86
CA VAL A 289 -12.82 9.16 -18.74
C VAL A 289 -14.05 9.73 -18.00
N ALA A 290 -15.20 9.08 -18.11
CA ALA A 290 -16.43 9.50 -17.45
C ALA A 290 -16.34 9.31 -15.93
N ALA A 291 -17.11 10.11 -15.19
CA ALA A 291 -17.32 9.88 -13.78
C ALA A 291 -18.07 8.56 -13.55
N VAL A 292 -17.74 7.88 -12.45
CA VAL A 292 -18.50 6.70 -12.03
C VAL A 292 -19.92 7.13 -11.66
N ASP A 293 -20.91 6.38 -12.14
CA ASP A 293 -22.30 6.59 -11.79
C ASP A 293 -22.50 6.38 -10.27
N PRO A 294 -22.98 7.38 -9.53
CA PRO A 294 -23.25 7.24 -8.10
C PRO A 294 -24.22 6.11 -7.74
N ALA A 295 -25.06 5.68 -8.68
CA ALA A 295 -26.01 4.59 -8.48
C ALA A 295 -25.41 3.19 -8.72
N SER A 296 -24.17 3.10 -9.23
CA SER A 296 -23.52 1.81 -9.43
C SER A 296 -23.03 1.22 -8.11
N THR A 297 -22.98 -0.11 -8.02
CA THR A 297 -22.42 -0.82 -6.85
C THR A 297 -20.96 -0.44 -6.57
N GLN A 298 -20.22 -0.02 -7.58
CA GLN A 298 -18.88 0.54 -7.45
C GLN A 298 -18.86 1.93 -6.81
N ALA A 299 -19.93 2.71 -6.93
CA ALA A 299 -20.03 4.05 -6.36
C ALA A 299 -20.08 4.05 -4.83
N ALA A 300 -20.43 2.94 -4.18
CA ALA A 300 -20.34 2.82 -2.72
C ALA A 300 -18.91 3.06 -2.20
N HIS A 301 -17.88 2.79 -3.02
CA HIS A 301 -16.47 3.01 -2.71
C HIS A 301 -15.86 4.20 -3.45
N ALA A 302 -16.51 4.73 -4.49
CA ALA A 302 -15.96 5.76 -5.36
C ALA A 302 -16.66 7.11 -5.17
N ARG A 303 -16.12 7.97 -4.32
CA ARG A 303 -16.51 9.38 -4.28
C ARG A 303 -15.75 10.14 -5.36
N CYS A 304 -16.43 10.49 -6.45
CA CYS A 304 -15.83 11.36 -7.46
C CYS A 304 -15.66 12.78 -6.88
N SER A 305 -14.41 13.20 -6.69
CA SER A 305 -14.07 14.52 -6.13
C SER A 305 -14.35 15.70 -7.08
N TYR A 306 -14.62 15.42 -8.36
CA TYR A 306 -14.75 16.44 -9.40
C TYR A 306 -16.14 16.49 -10.07
N ASN A 307 -17.07 15.61 -9.70
CA ASN A 307 -18.41 15.61 -10.28
C ASN A 307 -19.47 15.91 -9.22
N HIS A 308 -20.17 17.02 -9.38
CA HIS A 308 -21.32 17.40 -8.57
C HIS A 308 -22.43 17.86 -9.50
N GLU A 309 -23.51 17.05 -9.61
CA GLU A 309 -24.74 17.41 -10.39
C GLU A 309 -24.45 17.83 -11.85
N GLY A 310 -23.47 17.18 -12.51
CA GLY A 310 -23.12 17.48 -13.92
C GLY A 310 -22.23 18.71 -14.10
N THR A 311 -21.82 19.38 -13.04
CA THR A 311 -20.85 20.49 -13.10
C THR A 311 -19.46 20.05 -12.68
N PHE A 312 -18.44 20.54 -13.37
CA PHE A 312 -17.04 20.27 -13.05
C PHE A 312 -16.62 21.14 -11.86
N VAL A 313 -17.04 20.76 -10.66
CA VAL A 313 -16.71 21.48 -9.42
C VAL A 313 -15.93 20.55 -8.50
N ARG A 314 -14.74 21.00 -8.06
CA ARG A 314 -13.99 20.31 -7.00
C ARG A 314 -14.83 20.36 -5.72
N ARG A 315 -15.10 19.20 -5.13
CA ARG A 315 -15.62 19.14 -3.76
C ARG A 315 -14.42 19.35 -2.82
N ASP A 316 -14.50 20.35 -1.96
CA ASP A 316 -13.62 20.44 -0.82
C ASP A 316 -13.96 19.27 0.11
N VAL A 317 -12.99 18.38 0.32
CA VAL A 317 -13.07 17.18 1.15
C VAL A 317 -12.51 17.48 2.53
#